data_f3212adfcb96d3cf76a71fa03657469a
#
_entry.id   f3212adfcb96d3cf76a71fa03657469a
#
_cell.length_a   1.000
_cell.length_b   1.000
_cell.length_c   1.000
_cell.angle_alpha   90.00
_cell.angle_beta   90.00
_cell.angle_gamma   90.00
#
_symmetry.space_group_name_H-M   'P 1'
#
loop_
_entity.id
_entity.type
_entity.pdbx_description
1 polymer ?
#
loop_
_entity_poly.entity_id
_entity_poly.type
_entity_poly.pdbx_seq_one_letter_code
_entity_poly.pdbx_strand_id
1 'polypeptide(L)'
;MLIQTNQLIIEHFKNSDIPDWAKIESDADVRRFVDGKVLSFEEASEYVEMNIRQYQALGYGRYAVRLKENRKLIGMCGYLKESYGIDFGYRYSKNSWGKGFGFEAAKVVLNYGF
;
A
#
# COMPACT_ATOMS: atom_id res chain seq x y z
N MET A 1 -0.59 11.18 -8.59
CA MET A 1 0.39 11.49 -7.53
C MET A 1 1.59 10.58 -7.68
N LEU A 2 2.77 11.15 -7.61
CA LEU A 2 4.04 10.41 -7.63
C LEU A 2 5.00 11.06 -6.65
N ILE A 3 5.48 10.29 -5.70
CA ILE A 3 6.50 10.74 -4.75
C ILE A 3 7.70 9.81 -4.89
N GLN A 4 8.89 10.39 -5.02
CA GLN A 4 10.13 9.63 -5.00
C GLN A 4 10.94 10.03 -3.77
N THR A 5 11.43 9.02 -3.06
CA THR A 5 12.34 9.21 -1.94
C THR A 5 13.72 8.68 -2.35
N ASN A 6 14.62 8.57 -1.39
CA ASN A 6 15.94 8.01 -1.66
C ASN A 6 15.87 6.57 -2.20
N GLN A 7 14.97 5.75 -1.66
CA GLN A 7 14.89 4.33 -1.97
C GLN A 7 13.57 3.90 -2.60
N LEU A 8 12.52 4.75 -2.57
CA LEU A 8 11.15 4.34 -2.87
C LEU A 8 10.51 5.20 -3.94
N ILE A 9 9.53 4.60 -4.63
CA ILE A 9 8.55 5.28 -5.47
C ILE A 9 7.19 5.01 -4.86
N ILE A 10 6.42 6.05 -4.59
CA ILE A 10 5.08 5.96 -4.00
C ILE A 10 4.10 6.58 -4.99
N GLU A 11 3.14 5.80 -5.44
CA GLU A 11 2.19 6.21 -6.47
C GLU A 11 0.88 5.45 -6.35
N HIS A 12 -0.12 5.83 -7.14
CA HIS A 12 -1.40 5.13 -7.17
C HIS A 12 -1.21 3.67 -7.54
N PHE A 13 -2.00 2.79 -6.90
CA PHE A 13 -2.13 1.42 -7.39
C PHE A 13 -2.67 1.42 -8.81
N LYS A 14 -2.26 0.43 -9.58
CA LYS A 14 -2.75 0.14 -10.94
C LYS A 14 -3.31 -1.27 -10.97
N ASN A 15 -4.19 -1.55 -11.93
CA ASN A 15 -4.70 -2.91 -12.10
C ASN A 15 -3.58 -3.92 -12.32
N SER A 16 -2.49 -3.51 -12.96
CA SER A 16 -1.32 -4.37 -13.16
C SER A 16 -0.60 -4.77 -11.88
N ASP A 17 -0.91 -4.13 -10.76
CA ASP A 17 -0.32 -4.47 -9.45
C ASP A 17 -1.03 -5.64 -8.78
N ILE A 18 -2.21 -6.03 -9.26
CA ILE A 18 -3.03 -7.03 -8.58
C ILE A 18 -2.28 -8.35 -8.33
N PRO A 19 -1.57 -8.95 -9.28
CA PRO A 19 -0.84 -10.20 -9.00
C PRO A 19 0.19 -10.06 -7.89
N ASP A 20 0.97 -8.99 -7.90
CA ASP A 20 2.01 -8.78 -6.88
C ASP A 20 1.40 -8.44 -5.52
N TRP A 21 0.33 -7.63 -5.52
CA TRP A 21 -0.39 -7.32 -4.30
C TRP A 21 -1.02 -8.57 -3.69
N ALA A 22 -1.59 -9.44 -4.52
CA ALA A 22 -2.17 -10.69 -4.06
C ALA A 22 -1.14 -11.59 -3.37
N LYS A 23 0.10 -11.61 -3.86
CA LYS A 23 1.18 -12.36 -3.21
C LYS A 23 1.47 -11.83 -1.81
N ILE A 24 1.50 -10.50 -1.64
CA ILE A 24 1.73 -9.89 -0.32
C ILE A 24 0.58 -10.25 0.63
N GLU A 25 -0.66 -10.14 0.18
CA GLU A 25 -1.83 -10.38 1.00
C GLU A 25 -2.09 -11.86 1.29
N SER A 26 -1.45 -12.77 0.56
CA SER A 26 -1.55 -14.21 0.82
C SER A 26 -0.56 -14.69 1.87
N ASP A 27 0.34 -13.83 2.33
CA ASP A 27 1.35 -14.19 3.32
C ASP A 27 0.75 -14.08 4.73
N ALA A 28 0.67 -15.19 5.44
CA ALA A 28 0.10 -15.24 6.79
C ALA A 28 0.88 -14.36 7.78
N ASP A 29 2.21 -14.24 7.61
CA ASP A 29 3.01 -13.39 8.48
C ASP A 29 2.68 -11.92 8.28
N VAL A 30 2.40 -11.51 7.03
CA VAL A 30 1.99 -10.13 6.72
C VAL A 30 0.63 -9.85 7.35
N ARG A 31 -0.33 -10.75 7.17
CA ARG A 31 -1.70 -10.55 7.64
C ARG A 31 -1.86 -10.74 9.14
N ARG A 32 -0.93 -11.38 9.80
CA ARG A 32 -1.01 -11.65 11.25
C ARG A 32 -1.26 -10.40 12.08
N PHE A 33 -0.72 -9.27 11.66
CA PHE A 33 -0.86 -8.01 12.37
C PHE A 33 -2.05 -7.17 11.92
N VAL A 34 -2.86 -7.68 11.00
CA VAL A 34 -4.06 -7.01 10.51
C VAL A 34 -5.29 -7.64 11.16
N ASP A 35 -5.69 -8.81 10.67
CA ASP A 35 -6.82 -9.56 11.22
C ASP A 35 -6.55 -11.06 11.28
N GLY A 36 -5.33 -11.47 10.95
CA GLY A 36 -4.92 -12.87 10.96
C GLY A 36 -5.41 -13.69 9.79
N LYS A 37 -6.11 -13.08 8.83
CA LYS A 37 -6.68 -13.77 7.67
C LYS A 37 -5.95 -13.36 6.40
N VAL A 38 -5.51 -14.35 5.61
CA VAL A 38 -4.94 -14.06 4.29
C VAL A 38 -6.06 -13.73 3.32
N LEU A 39 -5.76 -12.92 2.30
CA LEU A 39 -6.73 -12.57 1.28
C LEU A 39 -6.59 -13.51 0.08
N SER A 40 -7.73 -13.84 -0.53
CA SER A 40 -7.77 -14.51 -1.82
C SER A 40 -7.32 -13.52 -2.91
N PHE A 41 -7.05 -14.06 -4.11
CA PHE A 41 -6.74 -13.22 -5.26
C PHE A 41 -7.87 -12.23 -5.54
N GLU A 42 -9.12 -12.70 -5.47
CA GLU A 42 -10.29 -11.85 -5.71
C GLU A 42 -10.38 -10.71 -4.69
N GLU A 43 -10.14 -11.02 -3.41
CA GLU A 43 -10.17 -10.02 -2.35
C GLU A 43 -9.05 -8.98 -2.52
N ALA A 44 -7.85 -9.44 -2.90
CA ALA A 44 -6.73 -8.54 -3.18
C ALA A 44 -7.03 -7.65 -4.39
N SER A 45 -7.67 -8.21 -5.42
CA SER A 45 -8.10 -7.47 -6.60
C SER A 45 -9.11 -6.38 -6.23
N GLU A 46 -10.11 -6.72 -5.42
CA GLU A 46 -11.11 -5.76 -4.94
C GLU A 46 -10.48 -4.63 -4.14
N TYR A 47 -9.46 -4.94 -3.34
CA TYR A 47 -8.75 -3.93 -2.57
C TYR A 47 -8.06 -2.90 -3.48
N VAL A 48 -7.37 -3.36 -4.52
CA VAL A 48 -6.72 -2.47 -5.48
C VAL A 48 -7.77 -1.61 -6.20
N GLU A 49 -8.83 -2.24 -6.68
CA GLU A 49 -9.90 -1.52 -7.39
C GLU A 49 -10.60 -0.50 -6.50
N MET A 50 -10.82 -0.82 -5.24
CA MET A 50 -11.40 0.09 -4.25
C MET A 50 -10.51 1.33 -4.09
N ASN A 51 -9.21 1.15 -3.98
CA ASN A 51 -8.29 2.28 -3.86
C ASN A 51 -8.29 3.15 -5.11
N ILE A 52 -8.33 2.54 -6.29
CA ILE A 52 -8.39 3.30 -7.54
C ILE A 52 -9.66 4.17 -7.59
N ARG A 53 -10.80 3.61 -7.20
CA ARG A 53 -12.04 4.38 -7.13
C ARG A 53 -11.96 5.49 -6.09
N GLN A 54 -11.31 5.24 -4.95
CA GLN A 54 -11.18 6.23 -3.90
C GLN A 54 -10.31 7.41 -4.34
N TYR A 55 -9.23 7.18 -5.11
CA TYR A 55 -8.43 8.27 -5.66
C TYR A 55 -9.29 9.20 -6.51
N GLN A 56 -10.15 8.63 -7.34
CA GLN A 56 -11.02 9.41 -8.23
C GLN A 56 -12.07 10.19 -7.46
N ALA A 57 -12.65 9.59 -6.42
CA ALA A 57 -13.73 10.20 -5.66
C ALA A 57 -13.24 11.22 -4.63
N LEU A 58 -12.10 10.94 -3.98
CA LEU A 58 -11.64 11.70 -2.81
C LEU A 58 -10.29 12.40 -3.01
N GLY A 59 -9.55 12.03 -4.07
CA GLY A 59 -8.22 12.59 -4.32
C GLY A 59 -7.12 11.97 -3.47
N TYR A 60 -7.43 10.97 -2.65
CA TYR A 60 -6.45 10.27 -1.83
C TYR A 60 -6.87 8.82 -1.63
N GLY A 61 -5.95 8.02 -1.10
CA GLY A 61 -6.19 6.62 -0.79
C GLY A 61 -4.92 5.99 -0.24
N ARG A 62 -4.86 4.68 -0.24
CA ARG A 62 -3.63 3.96 0.07
C ARG A 62 -2.85 3.75 -1.20
N TYR A 63 -1.56 4.05 -1.14
CA TYR A 63 -0.70 4.13 -2.32
C TYR A 63 0.22 2.93 -2.40
N ALA A 64 0.56 2.54 -3.61
CA ALA A 64 1.55 1.50 -3.86
C ALA A 64 2.94 2.02 -3.50
N VAL A 65 3.71 1.21 -2.79
CA VAL A 65 5.10 1.51 -2.45
C VAL A 65 5.99 0.55 -3.22
N ARG A 66 6.92 1.09 -4.01
CA ARG A 66 7.83 0.33 -4.87
C ARG A 66 9.27 0.64 -4.53
N LEU A 67 10.13 -0.34 -4.71
CA LEU A 67 11.57 -0.09 -4.67
C LEU A 67 11.98 0.72 -5.90
N LYS A 68 12.77 1.76 -5.70
CA LYS A 68 13.22 2.63 -6.77
C LYS A 68 14.13 1.92 -7.76
N GLU A 69 14.95 0.99 -7.28
CA GLU A 69 15.96 0.31 -8.09
C GLU A 69 15.37 -0.60 -9.17
N ASN A 70 14.23 -1.24 -8.91
CA ASN A 70 13.65 -2.22 -9.84
C ASN A 70 12.15 -2.08 -10.03
N ARG A 71 11.52 -1.07 -9.40
CA ARG A 71 10.08 -0.79 -9.42
C ARG A 71 9.21 -1.92 -8.85
N LYS A 72 9.80 -2.83 -8.09
CA LYS A 72 9.06 -3.93 -7.48
C LYS A 72 8.12 -3.41 -6.41
N LEU A 73 6.85 -3.85 -6.46
CA LEU A 73 5.86 -3.54 -5.43
C LEU A 73 6.24 -4.26 -4.13
N ILE A 74 6.42 -3.49 -3.06
CA ILE A 74 6.77 -4.05 -1.75
C ILE A 74 5.71 -3.81 -0.69
N GLY A 75 4.72 -2.98 -0.96
CA GLY A 75 3.69 -2.74 0.04
C GLY A 75 2.77 -1.58 -0.30
N MET A 76 2.09 -1.09 0.72
CA MET A 76 1.20 0.07 0.61
C MET A 76 1.37 0.98 1.82
N CYS A 77 1.02 2.25 1.62
CA CYS A 77 1.00 3.25 2.68
C CYS A 77 0.03 4.34 2.28
N GLY A 78 -0.80 4.80 3.20
CA GLY A 78 -1.71 5.90 2.89
C GLY A 78 -2.98 5.89 3.71
N TYR A 79 -4.01 6.52 3.16
CA TYR A 79 -5.24 6.84 3.87
C TYR A 79 -6.41 6.03 3.34
N LEU A 80 -7.28 5.62 4.24
CA LEU A 80 -8.54 4.97 3.89
C LEU A 80 -9.66 5.67 4.63
N LYS A 81 -10.71 6.06 3.91
CA LYS A 81 -11.89 6.66 4.53
C LYS A 81 -12.74 5.56 5.13
N GLU A 82 -12.99 5.68 6.42
CA GLU A 82 -13.85 4.77 7.18
C GLU A 82 -15.05 5.54 7.72
N SER A 83 -16.05 4.83 8.25
CA SER A 83 -17.24 5.46 8.82
C SER A 83 -16.93 6.37 10.00
N TYR A 84 -15.83 6.10 10.72
CA TYR A 84 -15.42 6.89 11.89
C TYR A 84 -14.43 8.01 11.53
N GLY A 85 -13.97 8.10 10.27
CA GLY A 85 -13.00 9.12 9.85
C GLY A 85 -12.02 8.59 8.83
N ILE A 86 -10.83 9.18 8.82
CA ILE A 86 -9.75 8.80 7.88
C ILE A 86 -8.69 8.04 8.67
N ASP A 87 -8.39 6.83 8.22
CA ASP A 87 -7.41 5.95 8.83
C ASP A 87 -6.13 5.93 8.01
N PHE A 88 -4.98 6.09 8.69
CA PHE A 88 -3.67 5.96 8.06
C PHE A 88 -3.15 4.55 8.32
N GLY A 89 -2.74 3.87 7.25
CA GLY A 89 -2.25 2.51 7.39
C GLY A 89 -1.11 2.20 6.44
N TYR A 90 -0.43 1.09 6.72
CA TYR A 90 0.64 0.58 5.88
C TYR A 90 0.75 -0.93 6.04
N ARG A 91 1.32 -1.58 5.02
CA ARG A 91 1.54 -3.02 5.00
C ARG A 91 2.60 -3.34 3.98
N TYR A 92 3.57 -4.18 4.35
CA TYR A 92 4.71 -4.49 3.49
C TYR A 92 4.95 -5.99 3.40
N SER A 93 5.50 -6.42 2.26
CA SER A 93 5.96 -7.78 2.09
C SER A 93 7.01 -8.11 3.16
N LYS A 94 7.01 -9.35 3.62
CA LYS A 94 7.89 -9.78 4.71
C LYS A 94 9.37 -9.53 4.41
N ASN A 95 9.77 -9.74 3.15
CA ASN A 95 11.15 -9.52 2.73
C ASN A 95 11.62 -8.08 2.86
N SER A 96 10.69 -7.14 2.98
CA SER A 96 10.99 -5.71 3.11
C SER A 96 11.09 -5.24 4.55
N TRP A 97 10.75 -6.08 5.51
CA TRP A 97 10.76 -5.70 6.92
C TRP A 97 12.19 -5.46 7.42
N GLY A 98 12.31 -4.55 8.40
CA GLY A 98 13.57 -4.28 9.06
C GLY A 98 14.56 -3.44 8.25
N LYS A 99 14.14 -2.88 7.14
CA LYS A 99 15.00 -2.09 6.25
C LYS A 99 14.68 -0.60 6.27
N GLY A 100 13.73 -0.17 7.10
CA GLY A 100 13.36 1.23 7.23
C GLY A 100 12.43 1.76 6.16
N PHE A 101 11.96 0.93 5.24
CA PHE A 101 11.08 1.38 4.15
C PHE A 101 9.76 1.92 4.66
N GLY A 102 9.18 1.28 5.68
CA GLY A 102 7.92 1.73 6.26
C GLY A 102 8.02 3.15 6.81
N PHE A 103 9.08 3.44 7.53
CA PHE A 103 9.32 4.77 8.08
C PHE A 103 9.53 5.79 6.97
N GLU A 104 10.34 5.45 5.99
CA GLU A 104 10.64 6.34 4.86
C GLU A 104 9.37 6.71 4.10
N ALA A 105 8.51 5.72 3.81
CA ALA A 105 7.24 5.96 3.12
C ALA A 105 6.26 6.77 3.98
N ALA A 106 6.10 6.40 5.24
CA ALA A 106 5.15 7.07 6.13
C ALA A 106 5.49 8.56 6.28
N LYS A 107 6.76 8.88 6.40
CA LYS A 107 7.20 10.26 6.57
C LYS A 107 6.76 11.15 5.42
N VAL A 108 6.96 10.71 4.18
CA VAL A 108 6.62 11.52 3.01
C VAL A 108 5.13 11.51 2.72
N VAL A 109 4.45 10.39 2.94
CA VAL A 109 3.00 10.30 2.70
C VAL A 109 2.24 11.19 3.69
N LEU A 110 2.62 11.18 4.97
CA LEU A 110 2.01 12.04 5.97
C LEU A 110 2.21 13.52 5.63
N ASN A 111 3.40 13.89 5.20
CA ASN A 111 3.68 15.26 4.79
C ASN A 111 2.87 15.67 3.55
N TYR A 112 2.74 14.76 2.59
CA TYR A 112 1.99 15.02 1.37
C TYR A 112 0.49 15.17 1.64
N GLY A 113 -0.05 14.41 2.58
CA GLY A 113 -1.49 14.40 2.88
C GLY A 113 -1.97 15.63 3.64
N PHE A 114 -1.05 16.40 4.15
CA PHE A 114 -1.34 17.60 4.94
C PHE A 114 -0.52 18.78 4.49
#